data_04a835d772b7cb0f1c8ee34b8892c736
#
_entry.id   04a835d772b7cb0f1c8ee34b8892c736
#
_cell.length_a   1.000
_cell.length_b   1.000
_cell.length_c   1.000
_cell.angle_alpha   90.00
_cell.angle_beta   90.00
_cell.angle_gamma   90.00
#
_symmetry.space_group_name_H-M   'P 1'
#
loop_
_entity.id
_entity.type
_entity.pdbx_description
1 polymer ?
#
loop_
_entity_poly.entity_id
_entity_poly.type
_entity_poly.pdbx_seq_one_letter_code
_entity_poly.pdbx_strand_id
1 'polypeptide(L)' 'MRLSDLQNKTIINLEDGKNIGNIIDLEINDDGSALGLVVEKHKFLISTFSNKKEFTIKWGQIKKIGEDVILVNVDYNL' A
#
# COMPACT_ATOMS: atom_id res chain seq x y z
N MET A 1 -7.55 -9.30 12.54
CA MET A 1 -7.64 -8.04 11.75
C MET A 1 -8.42 -8.30 10.48
N ARG A 2 -9.29 -7.39 10.12
CA ARG A 2 -10.09 -7.49 8.90
C ARG A 2 -9.51 -6.58 7.82
N LEU A 3 -9.81 -6.87 6.56
CA LEU A 3 -9.43 -5.98 5.45
C LEU A 3 -9.98 -4.57 5.67
N SER A 4 -11.22 -4.46 6.16
CA SER A 4 -11.82 -3.16 6.46
C SER A 4 -11.03 -2.38 7.52
N ASP A 5 -10.38 -3.06 8.46
CA ASP A 5 -9.50 -2.40 9.43
C ASP A 5 -8.30 -1.77 8.73
N LEU A 6 -7.72 -2.50 7.77
CA LEU A 6 -6.59 -1.99 6.99
C LEU A 6 -7.00 -0.81 6.10
N GLN A 7 -8.17 -0.87 5.50
CA GLN A 7 -8.67 0.19 4.62
C GLN A 7 -8.89 1.51 5.32
N ASN A 8 -9.08 1.49 6.63
CA ASN A 8 -9.26 2.71 7.42
C ASN A 8 -7.94 3.36 7.86
N LYS A 9 -6.81 2.73 7.54
CA LYS A 9 -5.49 3.24 7.93
C LYS A 9 -4.85 4.01 6.80
N THR A 10 -4.05 5.01 7.17
CA THR A 10 -3.26 5.79 6.22
C THR A 10 -1.98 5.04 5.89
N ILE A 11 -1.65 4.94 4.60
CA ILE A 11 -0.43 4.26 4.15
C ILE A 11 0.67 5.30 3.99
N ILE A 12 1.70 5.18 4.81
CA ILE A 12 2.83 6.12 4.84
C ILE A 12 4.08 5.41 4.37
N ASN A 13 4.75 6.01 3.39
CA ASN A 13 6.05 5.51 2.95
C ASN A 13 7.14 6.02 3.89
N LEU A 14 7.91 5.09 4.46
CA LEU A 14 8.95 5.43 5.44
C LEU A 14 10.03 6.34 4.88
N GLU A 15 10.35 6.19 3.60
CA GLU A 15 11.45 6.92 3.00
C GLU A 15 11.20 8.43 2.94
N ASP A 16 9.98 8.84 2.62
CA ASP A 16 9.65 10.26 2.43
C ASP A 16 8.50 10.76 3.31
N GLY A 17 7.89 9.87 4.10
CA GLY A 17 6.79 10.25 4.98
C GLY A 17 5.48 10.57 4.29
N LYS A 18 5.34 10.28 2.99
CA LYS A 18 4.15 10.64 2.24
C LYS A 18 3.05 9.60 2.37
N ASN A 19 1.80 10.07 2.37
CA ASN A 19 0.63 9.22 2.22
C ASN A 19 0.51 8.84 0.76
N ILE A 20 0.65 7.55 0.46
CA ILE A 20 0.73 7.10 -0.93
C ILE A 20 -0.61 6.66 -1.53
N GLY A 21 -1.65 6.52 -0.73
CA GLY A 21 -2.96 6.19 -1.27
C GLY A 21 -3.84 5.41 -0.32
N ASN A 22 -4.85 4.76 -0.90
CA ASN A 22 -5.86 4.00 -0.16
C ASN A 22 -5.86 2.56 -0.62
N ILE A 23 -6.08 1.64 0.31
CA ILE A 23 -6.23 0.22 -0.01
C ILE A 23 -7.60 0.01 -0.64
N ILE A 24 -7.62 -0.59 -1.83
CA ILE A 24 -8.86 -0.90 -2.54
C ILE A 24 -9.10 -2.40 -2.70
N ASP A 25 -8.07 -3.22 -2.50
CA ASP A 25 -8.20 -4.66 -2.68
C ASP A 25 -7.05 -5.40 -2.01
N LEU A 26 -7.15 -6.72 -1.99
CA LEU A 26 -6.13 -7.62 -1.45
C LEU A 26 -5.83 -8.68 -2.50
N GLU A 27 -4.55 -8.89 -2.81
CA GLU A 27 -4.14 -10.00 -3.66
C GLU A 27 -3.79 -11.21 -2.81
N ILE A 28 -4.31 -12.35 -3.20
CA ILE A 28 -4.17 -13.62 -2.49
C ILE A 28 -3.51 -14.63 -3.41
N ASN A 29 -2.52 -15.35 -2.89
CA ASN A 29 -1.89 -16.46 -3.59
C ASN A 29 -2.84 -17.66 -3.68
N ASP A 30 -2.54 -18.58 -4.58
CA ASP A 30 -3.35 -19.80 -4.76
C ASP A 30 -3.43 -20.64 -3.50
N ASP A 31 -2.45 -20.53 -2.60
CA ASP A 31 -2.44 -21.25 -1.32
C ASP A 31 -3.25 -20.55 -0.22
N GLY A 32 -3.86 -19.40 -0.54
CA GLY A 32 -4.66 -18.64 0.41
C GLY A 32 -3.88 -17.61 1.21
N SER A 33 -2.57 -17.51 1.06
CA SER A 33 -1.79 -16.48 1.75
C SER A 33 -1.90 -15.13 1.06
N ALA A 34 -1.73 -14.04 1.81
CA ALA A 34 -1.75 -12.70 1.26
C ALA A 34 -0.48 -12.42 0.47
N LEU A 35 -0.62 -12.06 -0.81
CA LEU A 35 0.49 -11.59 -1.62
C LEU A 35 0.80 -10.14 -1.32
N GLY A 36 -0.21 -9.31 -1.24
CA GLY A 36 -0.04 -7.89 -0.99
C GLY A 36 -1.35 -7.12 -1.01
N LEU A 37 -1.23 -5.82 -0.82
CA LEU A 37 -2.36 -4.89 -0.80
C LEU A 37 -2.37 -4.10 -2.10
N VAL A 38 -3.55 -4.03 -2.74
CA VAL A 38 -3.73 -3.19 -3.92
C VAL A 38 -4.10 -1.79 -3.45
N VAL A 39 -3.32 -0.81 -3.88
CA VAL A 39 -3.44 0.58 -3.43
C VAL A 39 -3.79 1.46 -4.61
N GLU A 40 -4.81 2.31 -4.44
CA GLU A 40 -5.10 3.39 -5.37
C GLU A 40 -4.29 4.61 -4.95
N LYS A 41 -3.45 5.10 -5.86
CA LYS A 41 -2.53 6.21 -5.56
C LYS A 41 -3.25 7.54 -5.39
N HIS A 42 -2.73 8.38 -4.52
CA HIS A 42 -3.10 9.79 -4.48
C HIS A 42 -2.72 10.47 -5.79
N LYS A 43 -3.44 11.52 -6.14
CA LYS A 43 -3.24 12.26 -7.39
C LYS A 43 -1.79 12.74 -7.58
N PHE A 44 -1.14 13.19 -6.52
CA PHE A 44 0.22 13.72 -6.61
C PHE A 44 1.27 12.65 -6.90
N LEU A 45 0.93 11.36 -6.75
CA LEU A 45 1.84 10.26 -7.03
C LEU A 45 1.68 9.67 -8.43
N ILE A 46 0.60 9.97 -9.14
CA ILE A 46 0.30 9.34 -10.42
C ILE A 46 1.40 9.61 -11.45
N SER A 47 1.87 10.86 -11.53
CA SER A 47 2.93 11.23 -12.47
C SER A 47 4.31 10.81 -12.01
N THR A 48 4.52 10.59 -10.71
CA THR A 48 5.82 10.28 -10.12
C THR A 48 6.15 8.79 -10.18
N PHE A 49 5.13 7.96 -10.04
CA PHE A 49 5.30 6.52 -9.86
C PHE A 49 5.22 5.76 -11.17
N SER A 50 4.14 5.94 -11.87
CA SER A 50 3.86 5.40 -13.20
C SER A 50 2.52 5.99 -13.63
N ASN A 51 2.12 5.74 -14.87
CA ASN A 51 0.81 6.21 -15.35
C ASN A 51 -0.36 5.37 -14.81
N LYS A 52 -0.09 4.32 -14.08
CA LYS A 52 -1.12 3.48 -13.49
C LYS A 52 -1.67 4.11 -12.23
N LYS A 53 -2.99 4.06 -12.04
CA LYS A 53 -3.64 4.56 -10.84
C LYS A 53 -3.47 3.61 -9.65
N GLU A 54 -3.21 2.33 -9.90
CA GLU A 54 -3.13 1.29 -8.88
C GLU A 54 -1.79 0.59 -8.92
N PHE A 55 -1.37 0.07 -7.77
CA PHE A 55 -0.20 -0.79 -7.67
C PHE A 55 -0.34 -1.69 -6.45
N THR A 56 0.42 -2.77 -6.43
CA THR A 56 0.42 -3.71 -5.31
C THR A 56 1.62 -3.46 -4.42
N ILE A 57 1.36 -3.28 -3.13
CA ILE A 57 2.39 -3.28 -2.10
C ILE A 57 2.50 -4.72 -1.61
N LYS A 58 3.63 -5.35 -1.85
CA LYS A 58 3.86 -6.73 -1.41
C LYS A 58 3.90 -6.80 0.11
N TRP A 59 3.43 -7.90 0.66
CA TRP A 59 3.37 -8.06 2.11
C TRP A 59 4.72 -7.82 2.79
N GLY A 60 5.82 -8.24 2.17
CA GLY A 60 7.18 -8.02 2.68
C GLY A 60 7.62 -6.56 2.71
N GLN A 61 6.93 -5.67 2.00
CA GLN A 61 7.22 -4.23 2.02
C GLN A 61 6.51 -3.51 3.16
N ILE A 62 5.58 -4.17 3.83
CA ILE A 62 4.89 -3.63 5.01
C ILE A 62 5.83 -3.77 6.19
N LYS A 63 6.21 -2.65 6.80
CA LYS A 63 7.15 -2.64 7.93
C LYS A 63 6.45 -2.65 9.27
N LYS A 64 5.29 -1.99 9.37
CA LYS A 64 4.52 -1.97 10.60
C LYS A 64 3.06 -1.64 10.29
N ILE A 65 2.16 -2.31 10.99
CA ILE A 65 0.74 -1.98 10.99
C ILE A 65 0.43 -1.37 12.35
N GLY A 66 0.19 -0.07 12.36
CA GLY A 66 -0.17 0.66 13.56
C GLY A 66 -1.68 0.78 13.71
N GLU A 67 -2.12 1.54 14.71
CA GLU A 67 -3.53 1.76 14.95
C GLU A 67 -4.19 2.54 13.81
N ASP A 68 -3.55 3.62 13.36
CA ASP A 68 -4.08 4.52 12.34
C ASP A 68 -3.27 4.54 11.05
N VAL A 69 -2.11 3.88 11.03
CA VAL A 69 -1.19 3.95 9.90
C VAL A 69 -0.65 2.57 9.55
N ILE A 70 -0.28 2.41 8.26
CA ILE A 70 0.50 1.28 7.78
C ILE A 70 1.80 1.88 7.23
N LEU A 71 2.92 1.48 7.81
CA LEU A 71 4.23 1.94 7.38
C LEU A 71 4.80 0.96 6.37
N VAL A 72 5.16 1.47 5.20
CA VAL A 72 5.65 0.65 4.09
C VAL A 72 6.96 1.20 3.57
N ASN A 73 7.71 0.36 2.88
CA ASN A 73 8.93 0.76 2.19
C ASN A 73 8.75 0.48 0.70
N VAL A 74 8.43 1.53 -0.05
CA VAL A 74 8.16 1.45 -1.48
C VAL A 74 9.12 2.38 -2.21
N ASP A 75 9.73 1.88 -3.29
CA ASP A 75 10.64 2.67 -4.12
C ASP A 75 9.87 3.19 -5.34
N TYR A 76 9.73 4.50 -5.43
CA TYR A 76 9.04 5.15 -6.55
C TYR A 76 9.85 5.16 -7.84
N ASN A 77 11.12 4.85 -7.77
CA ASN A 77 12.04 4.98 -8.90
C ASN A 77 12.18 3.69 -9.72
N LEU A 78 11.41 2.69 -9.39
CA LEU A 78 11.43 1.42 -10.12
C LEU A 78 10.53 1.44 -11.35
#